data_c3fc330488991fb56815580bc4e47fbd
#
_entry.id   c3fc330488991fb56815580bc4e47fbd
#
_cell.length_a   1.000
_cell.length_b   1.000
_cell.length_c   1.000
_cell.angle_alpha   90.00
_cell.angle_beta   90.00
_cell.angle_gamma   90.00
#
_symmetry.space_group_name_H-M   'P 1'
#
loop_
_entity.id
_entity.type
_entity.pdbx_description
1 polymer ?
#
loop_
_entity_poly.entity_id
_entity_poly.type
_entity_poly.pdbx_seq_one_letter_code
_entity_poly.pdbx_strand_id
1 'polypeptide(L)'
;MATTIPDRERAAQPYMNPYLAGIGLGLVLLSAFVIMGRGLGASGAFSAVVAWALNAVAPTYVEGNEFLQRYMGDGSTHPLKTWLVFEVLGLFIGALISGLLAGRIAVTVEKGPRVSRAARLGLAFAGGLLMAVGAALARGCTSGQALTGGALLNAGSWTFMICVFAGGYAVAWFLRKQWI
;
A
#
# COMPACT_ATOMS: atom_id res chain seq x y z
N MET A 1 -27.87 -36.41 -12.91
CA MET A 1 -26.58 -36.59 -13.57
C MET A 1 -25.83 -35.29 -13.39
N ALA A 2 -25.08 -35.16 -12.31
CA ALA A 2 -24.35 -33.92 -11.96
C ALA A 2 -22.98 -34.00 -12.64
N THR A 3 -22.75 -33.16 -13.63
CA THR A 3 -21.45 -32.99 -14.28
C THR A 3 -20.52 -32.30 -13.30
N THR A 4 -19.71 -33.09 -12.61
CA THR A 4 -18.54 -32.60 -11.85
C THR A 4 -17.55 -32.00 -12.84
N ILE A 5 -17.48 -30.66 -12.87
CA ILE A 5 -16.39 -29.93 -13.51
C ILE A 5 -15.12 -30.33 -12.74
N PRO A 6 -14.10 -30.90 -13.40
CA PRO A 6 -12.86 -31.23 -12.70
C PRO A 6 -12.23 -29.91 -12.24
N ASP A 7 -12.17 -29.76 -10.93
CA ASP A 7 -11.46 -28.68 -10.24
C ASP A 7 -9.96 -28.84 -10.58
N ARG A 8 -9.54 -28.20 -11.67
CA ARG A 8 -8.11 -27.99 -11.92
C ARG A 8 -7.67 -26.98 -10.89
N GLU A 9 -7.34 -27.46 -9.69
CA GLU A 9 -6.43 -26.78 -8.80
C GLU A 9 -5.12 -26.53 -9.59
N ARG A 10 -5.06 -25.43 -10.29
CA ARG A 10 -3.77 -24.92 -10.79
C ARG A 10 -2.97 -24.62 -9.54
N ALA A 11 -2.08 -25.52 -9.15
CA ALA A 11 -1.16 -25.29 -8.06
C ALA A 11 -0.47 -23.95 -8.32
N ALA A 12 -0.69 -23.00 -7.41
CA ALA A 12 -0.09 -21.68 -7.53
C ALA A 12 1.43 -21.81 -7.67
N GLN A 13 2.00 -21.10 -8.63
CA GLN A 13 3.45 -21.17 -8.85
C GLN A 13 4.21 -20.73 -7.59
N PRO A 14 5.40 -21.28 -7.29
CA PRO A 14 6.19 -20.86 -6.15
C PRO A 14 6.57 -19.37 -6.26
N TYR A 15 6.79 -18.72 -5.11
CA TYR A 15 7.25 -17.35 -5.08
C TYR A 15 8.68 -17.23 -5.61
N MET A 16 8.96 -16.10 -6.27
CA MET A 16 10.32 -15.74 -6.67
C MET A 16 11.25 -15.67 -5.46
N ASN A 17 12.53 -15.97 -5.66
CA ASN A 17 13.55 -15.80 -4.63
C ASN A 17 13.51 -14.35 -4.10
N PRO A 18 13.38 -14.14 -2.76
CA PRO A 18 13.24 -12.81 -2.17
C PRO A 18 14.42 -11.88 -2.44
N TYR A 19 15.62 -12.40 -2.59
CA TYR A 19 16.81 -11.60 -2.92
C TYR A 19 16.73 -11.06 -4.35
N LEU A 20 16.29 -11.86 -5.31
CA LEU A 20 16.08 -11.40 -6.69
C LEU A 20 14.93 -10.38 -6.77
N ALA A 21 13.86 -10.60 -6.02
CA ALA A 21 12.75 -9.65 -5.92
C ALA A 21 13.22 -8.31 -5.32
N GLY A 22 14.07 -8.35 -4.29
CA GLY A 22 14.67 -7.16 -3.67
C GLY A 22 15.56 -6.38 -4.63
N ILE A 23 16.41 -7.06 -5.40
CA ILE A 23 17.23 -6.42 -6.44
C ILE A 23 16.33 -5.78 -7.50
N GLY A 24 15.29 -6.49 -7.96
CA GLY A 24 14.33 -5.96 -8.92
C GLY A 24 13.62 -4.69 -8.39
N LEU A 25 13.19 -4.69 -7.14
CA LEU A 25 12.58 -3.52 -6.50
C LEU A 25 13.58 -2.34 -6.40
N GLY A 26 14.83 -2.61 -6.08
CA GLY A 26 15.90 -1.61 -6.04
C GLY A 26 16.15 -0.98 -7.41
N LEU A 27 16.14 -1.79 -8.49
CA LEU A 27 16.29 -1.30 -9.86
C LEU A 27 15.09 -0.44 -10.29
N VAL A 28 13.85 -0.81 -9.90
CA VAL A 28 12.66 -0.01 -10.15
C VAL A 28 12.75 1.34 -9.43
N LEU A 29 13.18 1.35 -8.17
CA LEU A 29 13.37 2.59 -7.40
C LEU A 29 14.45 3.47 -8.03
N LEU A 30 15.59 2.89 -8.44
CA LEU A 30 16.65 3.61 -9.15
C LEU A 30 16.12 4.22 -10.46
N SER A 31 15.37 3.44 -11.24
CA SER A 31 14.77 3.92 -12.49
C SER A 31 13.79 5.08 -12.23
N ALA A 32 12.99 5.02 -11.17
CA ALA A 32 12.11 6.11 -10.77
C ALA A 32 12.90 7.40 -10.47
N PHE A 33 14.01 7.30 -9.75
CA PHE A 33 14.87 8.46 -9.49
C PHE A 33 15.52 9.02 -10.76
N VAL A 34 16.02 8.14 -11.64
CA VAL A 34 16.76 8.56 -12.85
C VAL A 34 15.80 9.16 -13.90
N ILE A 35 14.64 8.53 -14.11
CA ILE A 35 13.73 8.93 -15.19
C ILE A 35 12.78 10.04 -14.73
N MET A 36 12.23 9.91 -13.54
CA MET A 36 11.19 10.82 -13.04
C MET A 36 11.70 11.86 -12.05
N GLY A 37 12.95 11.72 -11.58
CA GLY A 37 13.51 12.57 -10.52
C GLY A 37 12.80 12.43 -9.18
N ARG A 38 12.02 11.37 -8.98
CA ARG A 38 11.18 11.15 -7.79
C ARG A 38 11.25 9.69 -7.35
N GLY A 39 11.10 9.48 -6.04
CA GLY A 39 11.00 8.14 -5.48
C GLY A 39 9.58 7.57 -5.54
N LEU A 40 9.42 6.40 -4.97
CA LEU A 40 8.14 5.69 -4.87
C LEU A 40 7.35 6.15 -3.65
N GLY A 41 6.01 6.11 -3.75
CA GLY A 41 5.15 6.46 -2.62
C GLY A 41 3.66 6.30 -2.96
N ALA A 42 2.92 5.52 -2.19
CA ALA A 42 1.51 5.26 -2.46
C ALA A 42 0.54 6.21 -1.73
N SER A 43 0.90 6.68 -0.52
CA SER A 43 -0.02 7.49 0.31
C SER A 43 -0.46 8.79 -0.37
N GLY A 44 0.44 9.44 -1.12
CA GLY A 44 0.11 10.65 -1.85
C GLY A 44 -0.94 10.44 -2.95
N ALA A 45 -0.95 9.28 -3.61
CA ALA A 45 -1.97 8.94 -4.60
C ALA A 45 -3.36 8.84 -3.95
N PHE A 46 -3.47 8.10 -2.84
CA PHE A 46 -4.73 7.98 -2.11
C PHE A 46 -5.21 9.33 -1.57
N SER A 47 -4.31 10.14 -1.02
CA SER A 47 -4.64 11.49 -0.55
C SER A 47 -5.11 12.40 -1.69
N ALA A 48 -4.51 12.30 -2.88
CA ALA A 48 -4.95 13.06 -4.05
C ALA A 48 -6.35 12.64 -4.53
N VAL A 49 -6.65 11.33 -4.51
CA VAL A 49 -8.00 10.81 -4.84
C VAL A 49 -9.03 11.30 -3.82
N VAL A 50 -8.71 11.24 -2.52
CA VAL A 50 -9.60 11.72 -1.46
C VAL A 50 -9.82 13.23 -1.56
N ALA A 51 -8.76 14.01 -1.76
CA ALA A 51 -8.87 15.46 -1.91
C ALA A 51 -9.73 15.83 -3.13
N TRP A 52 -9.53 15.17 -4.27
CA TRP A 52 -10.33 15.37 -5.47
C TRP A 52 -11.82 15.01 -5.25
N ALA A 53 -12.10 13.86 -4.63
CA ALA A 53 -13.45 13.41 -4.36
C ALA A 53 -14.17 14.32 -3.35
N LEU A 54 -13.49 14.75 -2.29
CA LEU A 54 -14.03 15.70 -1.32
C LEU A 54 -14.27 17.08 -1.93
N ASN A 55 -13.40 17.53 -2.83
CA ASN A 55 -13.61 18.79 -3.53
C ASN A 55 -14.87 18.79 -4.40
N ALA A 56 -15.25 17.65 -4.95
CA ALA A 56 -16.48 17.51 -5.73
C ALA A 56 -17.75 17.57 -4.85
N VAL A 57 -17.67 17.21 -3.56
CA VAL A 57 -18.82 17.15 -2.65
C VAL A 57 -18.85 18.34 -1.67
N ALA A 58 -17.70 18.78 -1.20
CA ALA A 58 -17.56 19.81 -0.18
C ALA A 58 -16.35 20.72 -0.47
N PRO A 59 -16.38 21.57 -1.50
CA PRO A 59 -15.24 22.40 -1.91
C PRO A 59 -14.76 23.34 -0.79
N THR A 60 -15.68 23.99 -0.08
CA THR A 60 -15.35 24.91 1.02
C THR A 60 -14.57 24.22 2.15
N TYR A 61 -14.82 22.93 2.41
CA TYR A 61 -14.05 22.17 3.39
C TYR A 61 -12.60 21.92 2.92
N VAL A 62 -12.44 21.64 1.63
CA VAL A 62 -11.10 21.42 1.04
C VAL A 62 -10.30 22.72 1.02
N GLU A 63 -10.93 23.85 0.69
CA GLU A 63 -10.30 25.18 0.70
C GLU A 63 -9.83 25.59 2.11
N GLY A 64 -10.55 25.19 3.16
CA GLY A 64 -10.17 25.45 4.56
C GLY A 64 -9.13 24.47 5.14
N ASN A 65 -8.72 23.45 4.40
CA ASN A 65 -7.85 22.40 4.91
C ASN A 65 -6.51 22.33 4.16
N GLU A 66 -5.46 22.85 4.77
CA GLU A 66 -4.10 22.87 4.19
C GLU A 66 -3.57 21.48 3.80
N PHE A 67 -3.94 20.42 4.51
CA PHE A 67 -3.51 19.08 4.18
C PHE A 67 -4.09 18.63 2.84
N LEU A 68 -5.38 18.87 2.60
CA LEU A 68 -6.06 18.50 1.37
C LEU A 68 -5.62 19.41 0.21
N GLN A 69 -5.43 20.69 0.45
CA GLN A 69 -4.97 21.64 -0.55
C GLN A 69 -3.62 21.26 -1.16
N ARG A 70 -2.70 20.68 -0.39
CA ARG A 70 -1.41 20.19 -0.93
C ARG A 70 -1.57 19.21 -2.09
N TYR A 71 -2.68 18.47 -2.12
CA TYR A 71 -2.96 17.47 -3.14
C TYR A 71 -3.84 18.00 -4.28
N MET A 72 -4.44 19.16 -4.10
CA MET A 72 -5.20 19.84 -5.15
C MET A 72 -4.29 20.60 -6.13
N GLY A 73 -3.05 20.93 -5.69
CA GLY A 73 -2.12 21.71 -6.49
C GLY A 73 -2.52 23.18 -6.62
N ASP A 74 -1.92 23.85 -7.58
CA ASP A 74 -2.13 25.27 -7.90
C ASP A 74 -3.28 25.53 -8.88
N GLY A 75 -4.10 24.52 -9.18
CA GLY A 75 -5.20 24.60 -10.15
C GLY A 75 -4.75 24.50 -11.62
N SER A 76 -3.46 24.51 -11.92
CA SER A 76 -2.94 24.41 -13.29
C SER A 76 -3.02 22.98 -13.85
N THR A 77 -2.95 21.97 -12.98
CA THR A 77 -2.98 20.57 -13.35
C THR A 77 -4.03 19.80 -12.53
N HIS A 78 -4.66 18.82 -13.17
CA HIS A 78 -5.66 18.00 -12.50
C HIS A 78 -5.01 17.19 -11.35
N PRO A 79 -5.59 17.14 -10.13
CA PRO A 79 -5.02 16.48 -8.96
C PRO A 79 -4.62 15.00 -9.18
N LEU A 80 -5.35 14.30 -10.04
CA LEU A 80 -5.06 12.91 -10.38
C LEU A 80 -3.94 12.73 -11.44
N LYS A 81 -3.43 13.80 -12.05
CA LYS A 81 -2.30 13.73 -13.00
C LYS A 81 -0.94 13.81 -12.29
N THR A 82 -0.83 13.23 -11.12
CA THR A 82 0.43 13.18 -10.38
C THR A 82 1.16 11.87 -10.61
N TRP A 83 2.49 11.88 -10.54
CA TRP A 83 3.35 10.70 -10.65
C TRP A 83 2.87 9.56 -9.77
N LEU A 84 2.52 9.85 -8.51
CA LEU A 84 2.11 8.86 -7.52
C LEU A 84 0.81 8.12 -7.92
N VAL A 85 -0.12 8.79 -8.60
CA VAL A 85 -1.35 8.16 -9.10
C VAL A 85 -1.02 7.18 -10.22
N PHE A 86 -0.16 7.56 -11.17
CA PHE A 86 0.28 6.66 -12.23
C PHE A 86 1.10 5.48 -11.71
N GLU A 87 1.94 5.72 -10.69
CA GLU A 87 2.69 4.67 -9.99
C GLU A 87 1.75 3.63 -9.39
N VAL A 88 0.73 4.06 -8.64
CA VAL A 88 -0.23 3.16 -7.99
C VAL A 88 -1.06 2.40 -9.04
N LEU A 89 -1.47 3.04 -10.12
CA LEU A 89 -2.15 2.37 -11.23
C LEU A 89 -1.25 1.30 -11.86
N GLY A 90 0.02 1.61 -12.12
CA GLY A 90 1.01 0.65 -12.62
C GLY A 90 1.23 -0.52 -11.67
N LEU A 91 1.26 -0.26 -10.35
CA LEU A 91 1.34 -1.29 -9.33
C LEU A 91 0.14 -2.24 -9.37
N PHE A 92 -1.09 -1.71 -9.48
CA PHE A 92 -2.30 -2.53 -9.58
C PHE A 92 -2.30 -3.41 -10.82
N ILE A 93 -1.96 -2.84 -11.97
CA ILE A 93 -1.89 -3.57 -13.25
C ILE A 93 -0.81 -4.66 -13.17
N GLY A 94 0.38 -4.33 -12.68
CA GLY A 94 1.49 -5.27 -12.52
C GLY A 94 1.15 -6.41 -11.55
N ALA A 95 0.52 -6.09 -10.43
CA ALA A 95 0.07 -7.08 -9.45
C ALA A 95 -1.01 -8.01 -10.02
N LEU A 96 -1.96 -7.47 -10.80
CA LEU A 96 -2.99 -8.25 -11.46
C LEU A 96 -2.38 -9.22 -12.48
N ILE A 97 -1.52 -8.73 -13.36
CA ILE A 97 -0.82 -9.55 -14.36
C ILE A 97 -0.01 -10.65 -13.67
N SER A 98 0.78 -10.30 -12.67
CA SER A 98 1.57 -11.26 -11.91
C SER A 98 0.72 -12.32 -11.23
N GLY A 99 -0.39 -11.91 -10.61
CA GLY A 99 -1.34 -12.82 -9.97
C GLY A 99 -2.02 -13.78 -10.97
N LEU A 100 -2.42 -13.28 -12.14
CA LEU A 100 -3.00 -14.09 -13.21
C LEU A 100 -1.99 -15.12 -13.75
N LEU A 101 -0.77 -14.69 -14.05
CA LEU A 101 0.28 -15.57 -14.58
C LEU A 101 0.68 -16.65 -13.57
N ALA A 102 0.72 -16.31 -12.29
CA ALA A 102 1.07 -17.24 -11.21
C ALA A 102 -0.10 -18.11 -10.73
N GLY A 103 -1.33 -17.91 -11.26
CA GLY A 103 -2.51 -18.66 -10.83
C GLY A 103 -2.91 -18.43 -9.37
N ARG A 104 -2.64 -17.23 -8.83
CA ARG A 104 -2.83 -16.89 -7.40
C ARG A 104 -4.04 -16.00 -7.12
N ILE A 105 -4.83 -15.66 -8.12
CA ILE A 105 -5.98 -14.81 -7.89
C ILE A 105 -7.10 -15.63 -7.27
N ALA A 106 -7.36 -15.37 -5.97
CA ALA A 106 -8.46 -15.96 -5.23
C ALA A 106 -9.02 -14.93 -4.23
N VAL A 107 -10.33 -14.93 -4.06
CA VAL A 107 -11.00 -14.12 -3.02
C VAL A 107 -11.09 -14.96 -1.75
N THR A 108 -10.06 -14.87 -0.92
CA THR A 108 -9.97 -15.62 0.33
C THR A 108 -9.83 -14.67 1.52
N VAL A 109 -10.43 -15.03 2.65
CA VAL A 109 -10.22 -14.36 3.93
C VAL A 109 -9.39 -15.26 4.82
N GLU A 110 -8.10 -14.98 4.89
CA GLU A 110 -7.19 -15.68 5.79
C GLU A 110 -7.46 -15.25 7.23
N LYS A 111 -7.72 -16.21 8.08
CA LYS A 111 -8.03 -15.99 9.50
C LYS A 111 -7.49 -17.12 10.35
N GLY A 112 -7.14 -16.83 11.59
CA GLY A 112 -6.84 -17.85 12.59
C GLY A 112 -8.09 -18.64 13.00
N PRO A 113 -7.92 -19.82 13.63
CA PRO A 113 -9.02 -20.71 13.98
C PRO A 113 -10.00 -20.10 14.99
N ARG A 114 -9.52 -19.18 15.82
CA ARG A 114 -10.30 -18.57 16.91
C ARG A 114 -11.03 -17.27 16.53
N VAL A 115 -10.88 -16.80 15.30
CA VAL A 115 -11.44 -15.50 14.87
C VAL A 115 -12.51 -15.71 13.80
N SER A 116 -13.67 -15.09 13.96
CA SER A 116 -14.72 -15.09 12.93
C SER A 116 -14.33 -14.23 11.73
N ARG A 117 -14.94 -14.48 10.56
CA ARG A 117 -14.71 -13.65 9.35
C ARG A 117 -15.01 -12.18 9.59
N ALA A 118 -16.14 -11.87 10.25
CA ALA A 118 -16.55 -10.50 10.53
C ALA A 118 -15.56 -9.79 11.47
N ALA A 119 -15.13 -10.46 12.55
CA ALA A 119 -14.13 -9.91 13.46
C ALA A 119 -12.78 -9.67 12.75
N ARG A 120 -12.35 -10.59 11.87
CA ARG A 120 -11.11 -10.44 11.09
C ARG A 120 -11.16 -9.23 10.15
N LEU A 121 -12.29 -9.02 9.46
CA LEU A 121 -12.49 -7.86 8.59
C LEU A 121 -12.57 -6.56 9.39
N GLY A 122 -13.27 -6.56 10.54
CA GLY A 122 -13.33 -5.42 11.45
C GLY A 122 -11.95 -5.02 11.99
N LEU A 123 -11.13 -6.01 12.42
CA LEU A 123 -9.75 -5.76 12.85
C LEU A 123 -8.85 -5.26 11.72
N ALA A 124 -9.03 -5.78 10.50
CA ALA A 124 -8.32 -5.31 9.33
C ALA A 124 -8.65 -3.85 9.00
N PHE A 125 -9.93 -3.48 9.07
CA PHE A 125 -10.38 -2.11 8.87
C PHE A 125 -9.84 -1.15 9.93
N ALA A 126 -9.92 -1.52 11.21
CA ALA A 126 -9.36 -0.73 12.31
C ALA A 126 -7.84 -0.56 12.18
N GLY A 127 -7.14 -1.64 11.81
CA GLY A 127 -5.69 -1.59 11.53
C GLY A 127 -5.35 -0.67 10.36
N GLY A 128 -6.16 -0.70 9.29
CA GLY A 128 -6.02 0.21 8.15
C GLY A 128 -6.21 1.68 8.53
N LEU A 129 -7.19 1.99 9.40
CA LEU A 129 -7.39 3.35 9.91
C LEU A 129 -6.19 3.83 10.74
N LEU A 130 -5.70 3.01 11.66
CA LEU A 130 -4.51 3.34 12.46
C LEU A 130 -3.27 3.54 11.59
N MET A 131 -3.09 2.70 10.57
CA MET A 131 -1.98 2.83 9.62
C MET A 131 -2.10 4.13 8.81
N ALA A 132 -3.30 4.53 8.38
CA ALA A 132 -3.51 5.76 7.64
C ALA A 132 -3.17 7.00 8.48
N VAL A 133 -3.61 7.02 9.76
CA VAL A 133 -3.24 8.09 10.70
C VAL A 133 -1.73 8.12 10.94
N GLY A 134 -1.12 6.96 11.17
CA GLY A 134 0.33 6.85 11.33
C GLY A 134 1.12 7.35 10.11
N ALA A 135 0.67 7.00 8.90
CA ALA A 135 1.27 7.47 7.66
C ALA A 135 1.12 8.99 7.46
N ALA A 136 -0.01 9.56 7.85
CA ALA A 136 -0.23 11.01 7.80
C ALA A 136 0.69 11.75 8.77
N LEU A 137 0.84 11.27 10.00
CA LEU A 137 1.75 11.83 11.00
C LEU A 137 3.22 11.70 10.58
N ALA A 138 3.61 10.57 10.03
CA ALA A 138 4.96 10.30 9.52
C ALA A 138 5.25 10.99 8.18
N ARG A 139 4.29 11.69 7.59
CA ARG A 139 4.39 12.35 6.27
C ARG A 139 4.75 11.39 5.14
N GLY A 140 4.31 10.15 5.23
CA GLY A 140 4.54 9.14 4.19
C GLY A 140 4.25 7.72 4.64
N CYS A 141 3.97 6.86 3.66
CA CYS A 141 3.82 5.42 3.87
C CYS A 141 5.19 4.71 3.86
N THR A 142 5.19 3.39 4.06
CA THR A 142 6.43 2.60 4.05
C THR A 142 7.20 2.70 2.72
N SER A 143 6.52 2.79 1.57
CA SER A 143 7.20 2.98 0.28
C SER A 143 7.87 4.36 0.17
N GLY A 144 7.24 5.42 0.68
CA GLY A 144 7.83 6.76 0.69
C GLY A 144 8.92 6.93 1.74
N GLN A 145 8.66 6.51 2.97
CA GLN A 145 9.62 6.66 4.06
C GLN A 145 10.70 5.57 4.07
N ALA A 146 10.33 4.30 4.08
CA ALA A 146 11.32 3.25 4.22
C ALA A 146 12.11 2.99 2.93
N LEU A 147 11.47 2.88 1.76
CA LEU A 147 12.19 2.64 0.51
C LEU A 147 12.83 3.93 -0.02
N THR A 148 12.05 4.94 -0.35
CA THR A 148 12.57 6.18 -0.94
C THR A 148 13.47 6.94 0.02
N GLY A 149 13.00 7.24 1.22
CA GLY A 149 13.77 7.97 2.22
C GLY A 149 14.95 7.17 2.77
N GLY A 150 14.81 5.84 2.89
CA GLY A 150 15.90 4.93 3.25
C GLY A 150 17.01 4.87 2.21
N ALA A 151 16.66 4.84 0.91
CA ALA A 151 17.61 4.90 -0.19
C ALA A 151 18.39 6.22 -0.24
N LEU A 152 17.77 7.31 0.20
CA LEU A 152 18.40 8.63 0.35
C LEU A 152 19.19 8.79 1.68
N LEU A 153 19.32 7.71 2.47
CA LEU A 153 20.00 7.70 3.77
C LEU A 153 19.45 8.73 4.77
N ASN A 154 18.15 9.05 4.68
CA ASN A 154 17.51 9.99 5.58
C ASN A 154 17.36 9.39 6.98
N ALA A 155 17.92 10.04 8.00
CA ALA A 155 17.88 9.57 9.39
C ALA A 155 16.44 9.40 9.93
N GLY A 156 15.52 10.30 9.56
CA GLY A 156 14.10 10.20 9.93
C GLY A 156 13.46 8.94 9.34
N SER A 157 13.82 8.56 8.12
CA SER A 157 13.32 7.35 7.46
C SER A 157 13.85 6.07 8.12
N TRP A 158 15.09 6.06 8.54
CA TRP A 158 15.66 4.95 9.31
C TRP A 158 14.99 4.81 10.68
N THR A 159 14.76 5.93 11.38
CA THR A 159 14.01 5.94 12.65
C THR A 159 12.57 5.42 12.44
N PHE A 160 11.90 5.88 11.38
CA PHE A 160 10.56 5.40 11.01
C PHE A 160 10.56 3.88 10.82
N MET A 161 11.53 3.34 10.08
CA MET A 161 11.62 1.90 9.81
C MET A 161 11.79 1.10 11.11
N ILE A 162 12.70 1.54 12.00
CA ILE A 162 12.90 0.91 13.31
C ILE A 162 11.59 0.93 14.12
N CYS A 163 10.90 2.07 14.18
CA CYS A 163 9.63 2.20 14.91
C CYS A 163 8.52 1.32 14.35
N VAL A 164 8.42 1.18 13.01
CA VAL A 164 7.43 0.29 12.37
C VAL A 164 7.65 -1.16 12.76
N PHE A 165 8.91 -1.65 12.69
CA PHE A 165 9.22 -3.02 13.08
C PHE A 165 9.04 -3.23 14.59
N ALA A 166 9.54 -2.33 15.42
CA ALA A 166 9.39 -2.42 16.87
C ALA A 166 7.91 -2.46 17.29
N GLY A 167 7.10 -1.54 16.76
CA GLY A 167 5.65 -1.49 17.03
C GLY A 167 4.93 -2.73 16.51
N GLY A 168 5.25 -3.18 15.30
CA GLY A 168 4.67 -4.38 14.71
C GLY A 168 4.95 -5.64 15.54
N TYR A 169 6.19 -5.87 15.94
CA TYR A 169 6.56 -7.01 16.77
C TYR A 169 5.98 -6.92 18.18
N ALA A 170 5.95 -5.73 18.80
CA ALA A 170 5.34 -5.53 20.11
C ALA A 170 3.86 -5.92 20.10
N VAL A 171 3.09 -5.44 19.11
CA VAL A 171 1.66 -5.74 18.98
C VAL A 171 1.43 -7.19 18.58
N ALA A 172 2.26 -7.76 17.71
CA ALA A 172 2.16 -9.16 17.27
C ALA A 172 2.24 -10.15 18.46
N TRP A 173 3.04 -9.83 19.48
CA TRP A 173 3.14 -10.66 20.67
C TRP A 173 1.79 -10.78 21.41
N PHE A 174 1.03 -9.70 21.52
CA PHE A 174 -0.32 -9.71 22.15
C PHE A 174 -1.36 -10.40 21.26
N LEU A 175 -1.27 -10.21 19.94
CA LEU A 175 -2.25 -10.70 18.99
C LEU A 175 -2.00 -12.16 18.54
N ARG A 176 -0.85 -12.77 18.92
CA ARG A 176 -0.49 -14.14 18.51
C ARG A 176 -1.55 -15.20 18.82
N LYS A 177 -2.30 -15.02 19.92
CA LYS A 177 -3.36 -15.95 20.34
C LYS A 177 -4.54 -16.03 19.36
N GLN A 178 -4.63 -15.10 18.41
CA GLN A 178 -5.66 -15.11 17.37
C GLN A 178 -5.33 -16.09 16.23
N TRP A 179 -4.04 -16.44 16.10
CA TRP A 179 -3.52 -17.27 15.02
C TRP A 179 -3.15 -18.70 15.46
N ILE A 180 -2.95 -18.89 16.77
CA ILE A 180 -2.52 -20.16 17.36
C ILE A 180 -3.66 -20.81 18.17
#